data_c659e340c67c346159afbb70b68b76af
#
_entry.id   c659e340c67c346159afbb70b68b76af
#
_cell.length_a   1.000
_cell.length_b   1.000
_cell.length_c   1.000
_cell.angle_alpha   90.00
_cell.angle_beta   90.00
_cell.angle_gamma   90.00
#
_symmetry.space_group_name_H-M   'P 1'
#
loop_
_entity.id
_entity.type
_entity.pdbx_description
1 polymer ?
#
loop_
_entity_poly.entity_id
_entity_poly.type
_entity_poly.pdbx_seq_one_letter_code
_entity_poly.pdbx_strand_id
1 'polypeptide(L)'
;PVFQVEGVTIGLTICYDLRFPELFRALARRGAELIIVPSAWYSGPLKEDHWLTLLRARAIENTTYVAGVDLTGPRFCARSSVIDPFGVMTASAGESEELLVAEISRSRVGQIRAKVPTLQHLRPSLYQK
;
A
#
# COMPACT_ATOMS: atom_id res chain seq x y z
N PRO A 1 -7.19 -10.85 3.90
CA PRO A 1 -7.39 -10.91 5.35
C PRO A 1 -7.08 -9.58 6.01
N VAL A 2 -7.66 -9.37 7.21
CA VAL A 2 -7.35 -8.24 8.10
C VAL A 2 -7.09 -8.81 9.48
N PHE A 3 -6.01 -8.40 10.13
CA PHE A 3 -5.58 -8.86 11.45
C PHE A 3 -4.89 -7.73 12.22
N GLN A 4 -4.60 -7.93 13.50
CA GLN A 4 -3.94 -6.92 14.33
C GLN A 4 -2.59 -7.41 14.84
N VAL A 5 -1.61 -6.49 14.83
CA VAL A 5 -0.30 -6.68 15.43
C VAL A 5 0.01 -5.42 16.23
N GLU A 6 0.25 -5.57 17.53
CA GLU A 6 0.58 -4.46 18.45
C GLU A 6 -0.36 -3.24 18.30
N GLY A 7 -1.65 -3.53 18.11
CA GLY A 7 -2.68 -2.51 17.99
C GLY A 7 -2.82 -1.88 16.58
N VAL A 8 -1.94 -2.19 15.63
CA VAL A 8 -2.06 -1.77 14.23
C VAL A 8 -2.92 -2.77 13.47
N THR A 9 -3.93 -2.29 12.76
CA THR A 9 -4.76 -3.12 11.89
C THR A 9 -4.10 -3.26 10.52
N ILE A 10 -3.76 -4.50 10.15
CA ILE A 10 -3.02 -4.82 8.94
C ILE A 10 -3.93 -5.55 7.94
N GLY A 11 -3.94 -5.06 6.69
CA GLY A 11 -4.50 -5.75 5.53
C GLY A 11 -3.40 -6.46 4.75
N LEU A 12 -3.71 -7.62 4.17
CA LEU A 12 -2.78 -8.36 3.32
C LEU A 12 -3.37 -8.58 1.94
N THR A 13 -2.59 -8.29 0.91
CA THR A 13 -2.84 -8.57 -0.51
C THR A 13 -1.65 -9.31 -1.10
N ILE A 14 -1.68 -9.72 -2.35
CA ILE A 14 -0.56 -10.41 -2.98
C ILE A 14 -0.35 -9.89 -4.40
N CYS A 15 0.86 -9.38 -4.68
CA CYS A 15 1.40 -9.14 -6.01
C CYS A 15 0.41 -8.46 -6.98
N TYR A 16 -0.19 -9.22 -7.89
CA TYR A 16 -1.11 -8.74 -8.93
C TYR A 16 -2.34 -8.03 -8.37
N ASP A 17 -2.73 -8.33 -7.13
CA ASP A 17 -3.82 -7.65 -6.41
C ASP A 17 -3.62 -6.13 -6.34
N LEU A 18 -2.37 -5.67 -6.42
CA LEU A 18 -2.03 -4.24 -6.47
C LEU A 18 -2.76 -3.48 -7.60
N ARG A 19 -3.16 -4.17 -8.67
CA ARG A 19 -3.89 -3.57 -9.80
C ARG A 19 -5.38 -3.31 -9.52
N PHE A 20 -5.93 -3.86 -8.44
CA PHE A 20 -7.35 -3.80 -8.13
C PHE A 20 -7.62 -2.85 -6.94
N PRO A 21 -7.99 -1.58 -7.20
CA PRO A 21 -8.24 -0.60 -6.15
C PRO A 21 -9.37 -1.00 -5.21
N GLU A 22 -10.33 -1.78 -5.69
CA GLU A 22 -11.49 -2.24 -4.93
C GLU A 22 -11.09 -3.08 -3.72
N LEU A 23 -10.07 -3.93 -3.87
CA LEU A 23 -9.56 -4.76 -2.77
C LEU A 23 -8.93 -3.90 -1.67
N PHE A 24 -8.11 -2.92 -2.04
CA PHE A 24 -7.49 -1.99 -1.09
C PHE A 24 -8.55 -1.15 -0.38
N ARG A 25 -9.55 -0.68 -1.11
CA ARG A 25 -10.68 0.03 -0.54
C ARG A 25 -11.45 -0.84 0.47
N ALA A 26 -11.68 -2.10 0.15
CA ALA A 26 -12.35 -3.03 1.05
C ALA A 26 -11.55 -3.26 2.34
N LEU A 27 -10.22 -3.39 2.25
CA LEU A 27 -9.35 -3.55 3.42
C LEU A 27 -9.35 -2.27 4.28
N ALA A 28 -9.24 -1.10 3.67
CA ALA A 28 -9.28 0.18 4.37
C ALA A 28 -10.62 0.40 5.10
N ARG A 29 -11.75 0.05 4.47
CA ARG A 29 -13.08 0.09 5.10
C ARG A 29 -13.22 -0.87 6.27
N ARG A 30 -12.46 -1.95 6.31
CA ARG A 30 -12.35 -2.88 7.44
C ARG A 30 -11.37 -2.41 8.51
N GLY A 31 -10.87 -1.18 8.40
CA GLY A 31 -10.02 -0.54 9.38
C GLY A 31 -8.52 -0.67 9.15
N ALA A 32 -8.06 -1.25 8.04
CA ALA A 32 -6.63 -1.37 7.78
C ALA A 32 -5.93 0.00 7.85
N GLU A 33 -4.87 0.04 8.64
CA GLU A 33 -3.98 1.19 8.83
C GLU A 33 -2.68 1.00 8.03
N LEU A 34 -2.31 -0.26 7.77
CA LEU A 34 -1.23 -0.70 6.91
C LEU A 34 -1.74 -1.79 5.98
N ILE A 35 -1.40 -1.73 4.69
CA ILE A 35 -1.63 -2.83 3.74
C ILE A 35 -0.29 -3.31 3.22
N ILE A 36 -0.02 -4.61 3.37
CA ILE A 36 1.22 -5.26 2.92
C ILE A 36 0.96 -5.98 1.60
N VAL A 37 1.89 -5.82 0.65
CA VAL A 37 1.82 -6.37 -0.70
C VAL A 37 3.10 -7.15 -1.01
N PRO A 38 3.25 -8.39 -0.52
CA PRO A 38 4.35 -9.25 -0.96
C PRO A 38 4.18 -9.60 -2.44
N SER A 39 5.27 -9.57 -3.19
CA SER A 39 5.24 -9.64 -4.64
C SER A 39 6.43 -10.36 -5.24
N ALA A 40 6.21 -10.90 -6.42
CA ALA A 40 7.20 -11.26 -7.42
C ALA A 40 6.89 -10.41 -8.68
N TRP A 41 7.09 -9.08 -8.56
CA TRP A 41 6.73 -8.12 -9.59
C TRP A 41 7.78 -8.12 -10.69
N TYR A 42 7.44 -8.69 -11.83
CA TYR A 42 8.37 -8.87 -12.94
C TYR A 42 8.87 -7.52 -13.48
N SER A 43 10.18 -7.46 -13.73
CA SER A 43 10.84 -6.36 -14.45
C SER A 43 10.39 -6.29 -15.91
N GLY A 44 10.64 -5.17 -16.55
CA GLY A 44 10.32 -4.91 -17.95
C GLY A 44 9.94 -3.45 -18.17
N PRO A 45 9.69 -3.03 -19.41
CA PRO A 45 9.36 -1.64 -19.72
C PRO A 45 8.20 -1.12 -18.86
N LEU A 46 8.41 0.01 -18.18
CA LEU A 46 7.45 0.69 -17.31
C LEU A 46 6.95 -0.13 -16.09
N LYS A 47 7.49 -1.32 -15.85
CA LYS A 47 7.00 -2.19 -14.76
C LYS A 47 7.36 -1.64 -13.38
N GLU A 48 8.51 -1.01 -13.23
CA GLU A 48 8.88 -0.30 -12.01
C GLU A 48 7.99 0.93 -11.78
N ASP A 49 7.70 1.70 -12.84
CA ASP A 49 6.76 2.83 -12.75
C ASP A 49 5.37 2.38 -12.32
N HIS A 50 4.86 1.28 -12.87
CA HIS A 50 3.60 0.69 -12.42
C HIS A 50 3.65 0.31 -10.94
N TRP A 51 4.73 -0.34 -10.50
CA TRP A 51 4.91 -0.74 -9.11
C TRP A 51 4.83 0.44 -8.16
N LEU A 52 5.68 1.44 -8.34
CA LEU A 52 5.76 2.60 -7.46
C LEU A 52 4.51 3.48 -7.56
N THR A 53 3.97 3.69 -8.76
CA THR A 53 2.75 4.48 -8.97
C THR A 53 1.55 3.85 -8.29
N LEU A 54 1.35 2.53 -8.46
CA LEU A 54 0.22 1.84 -7.86
C LEU A 54 0.32 1.78 -6.35
N LEU A 55 1.49 1.47 -5.77
CA LEU A 55 1.68 1.52 -4.32
C LEU A 55 1.27 2.89 -3.75
N ARG A 56 1.74 3.97 -4.38
CA ARG A 56 1.42 5.34 -3.97
C ARG A 56 -0.07 5.65 -4.12
N ALA A 57 -0.67 5.27 -5.24
CA ALA A 57 -2.10 5.46 -5.46
C ALA A 57 -2.94 4.76 -4.38
N ARG A 58 -2.62 3.49 -4.06
CA ARG A 58 -3.32 2.75 -3.00
C ARG A 58 -3.21 3.40 -1.64
N ALA A 59 -2.05 3.98 -1.31
CA ALA A 59 -1.85 4.70 -0.05
C ALA A 59 -2.71 5.98 0.00
N ILE A 60 -2.65 6.82 -1.03
CA ILE A 60 -3.34 8.12 -1.09
C ILE A 60 -4.86 7.95 -1.08
N GLU A 61 -5.40 7.12 -1.98
CA GLU A 61 -6.85 6.97 -2.15
C GLU A 61 -7.53 6.31 -0.94
N ASN A 62 -6.78 5.54 -0.13
CA ASN A 62 -7.29 4.85 1.05
C ASN A 62 -6.83 5.46 2.37
N THR A 63 -5.98 6.48 2.33
CA THR A 63 -5.41 7.13 3.52
C THR A 63 -4.84 6.13 4.52
N THR A 64 -4.00 5.21 4.02
CA THR A 64 -3.39 4.11 4.77
C THR A 64 -1.91 3.96 4.37
N TYR A 65 -1.08 3.40 5.25
CA TYR A 65 0.25 2.96 4.83
C TYR A 65 0.13 1.82 3.83
N VAL A 66 1.05 1.78 2.86
CA VAL A 66 1.21 0.64 1.95
C VAL A 66 2.67 0.24 1.91
N ALA A 67 2.94 -1.02 2.22
CA ALA A 67 4.26 -1.63 2.16
C ALA A 67 4.31 -2.64 1.02
N GLY A 68 4.95 -2.29 -0.08
CA GLY A 68 5.25 -3.20 -1.17
C GLY A 68 6.58 -3.90 -0.91
N VAL A 69 6.59 -5.24 -0.92
CA VAL A 69 7.78 -6.05 -0.71
C VAL A 69 7.98 -6.93 -1.95
N ASP A 70 8.97 -6.59 -2.77
CA ASP A 70 9.25 -7.32 -4.00
C ASP A 70 10.51 -8.17 -3.88
N LEU A 71 10.58 -9.21 -4.69
CA LEU A 71 11.77 -10.03 -4.84
C LEU A 71 12.88 -9.24 -5.53
N THR A 72 14.12 -9.59 -5.25
CA THR A 72 15.30 -9.08 -5.95
C THR A 72 15.75 -10.03 -7.06
N GLY A 73 16.70 -9.61 -7.86
CA GLY A 73 17.28 -10.36 -8.95
C GLY A 73 16.81 -9.91 -10.34
N PRO A 74 17.38 -10.49 -11.42
CA PRO A 74 17.27 -9.91 -12.77
C PRO A 74 15.86 -9.96 -13.36
N ARG A 75 14.96 -10.74 -12.79
CA ARG A 75 13.59 -10.90 -13.30
C ARG A 75 12.57 -10.03 -12.58
N PHE A 76 12.94 -9.38 -11.48
CA PHE A 76 12.01 -8.62 -10.64
C PHE A 76 12.42 -7.14 -10.55
N CYS A 77 11.46 -6.28 -10.26
CA CYS A 77 11.70 -4.84 -10.13
C CYS A 77 12.48 -4.50 -8.85
N ALA A 78 12.45 -5.40 -7.85
CA ALA A 78 12.91 -5.07 -6.52
C ALA A 78 12.18 -3.82 -5.98
N ARG A 79 12.87 -2.79 -5.51
CA ARG A 79 12.29 -1.52 -5.07
C ARG A 79 11.18 -1.68 -4.03
N SER A 80 11.40 -2.61 -3.05
CA SER A 80 10.53 -2.67 -1.87
C SER A 80 10.41 -1.28 -1.25
N SER A 81 9.19 -0.85 -0.94
CA SER A 81 8.94 0.53 -0.54
C SER A 81 7.80 0.62 0.46
N VAL A 82 7.91 1.60 1.38
CA VAL A 82 6.83 1.95 2.31
C VAL A 82 6.35 3.36 1.99
N ILE A 83 5.05 3.49 1.76
CA ILE A 83 4.37 4.74 1.44
C ILE A 83 3.45 5.12 2.60
N ASP A 84 3.51 6.36 3.06
CA ASP A 84 2.66 6.87 4.12
C ASP A 84 1.22 7.17 3.62
N PRO A 85 0.25 7.41 4.51
CA PRO A 85 -1.14 7.69 4.13
C PRO A 85 -1.35 8.91 3.24
N PHE A 86 -0.34 9.76 3.10
CA PHE A 86 -0.39 10.96 2.25
C PHE A 86 0.42 10.83 0.96
N GLY A 87 0.99 9.64 0.70
CA GLY A 87 1.72 9.34 -0.51
C GLY A 87 3.23 9.60 -0.44
N VAL A 88 3.77 9.91 0.74
CA VAL A 88 5.20 10.09 0.94
C VAL A 88 5.87 8.72 1.03
N MET A 89 6.91 8.51 0.23
CA MET A 89 7.77 7.33 0.35
C MET A 89 8.67 7.50 1.58
N THR A 90 8.39 6.76 2.63
CA THR A 90 9.11 6.85 3.92
C THR A 90 10.31 5.93 4.00
N ALA A 91 10.32 4.86 3.19
CA ALA A 91 11.44 3.96 3.05
C ALA A 91 11.42 3.32 1.66
N SER A 92 12.57 3.07 1.08
CA SER A 92 12.72 2.41 -0.23
C SER A 92 14.02 1.63 -0.27
N ALA A 93 13.93 0.37 -0.66
CA ALA A 93 15.07 -0.46 -0.99
C ALA A 93 15.60 -0.18 -2.40
N GLY A 94 16.84 -0.55 -2.66
CA GLY A 94 17.43 -0.59 -3.99
C GLY A 94 17.11 -1.88 -4.73
N GLU A 95 18.04 -2.30 -5.56
CA GLU A 95 17.94 -3.52 -6.37
C GLU A 95 18.57 -4.76 -5.69
N SER A 96 19.31 -4.55 -4.61
CA SER A 96 19.99 -5.59 -3.86
C SER A 96 19.14 -6.11 -2.71
N GLU A 97 19.44 -7.33 -2.26
CA GLU A 97 18.83 -7.90 -1.07
C GLU A 97 19.23 -7.09 0.18
N GLU A 98 18.25 -6.57 0.89
CA GLU A 98 18.46 -5.77 2.10
C GLU A 98 17.28 -5.86 3.07
N LEU A 99 17.52 -5.52 4.33
CA LEU A 99 16.48 -5.34 5.34
C LEU A 99 16.01 -3.89 5.33
N LEU A 100 14.78 -3.67 4.91
CA LEU A 100 14.12 -2.36 4.95
C LEU A 100 13.32 -2.22 6.24
N VAL A 101 13.59 -1.17 7.01
CA VAL A 101 12.88 -0.85 8.26
C VAL A 101 12.15 0.48 8.10
N ALA A 102 10.88 0.52 8.49
CA ALA A 102 10.08 1.74 8.48
C ALA A 102 9.18 1.81 9.70
N GLU A 103 8.90 3.02 10.15
CA GLU A 103 7.97 3.28 11.24
C GLU A 103 6.54 3.44 10.70
N ILE A 104 5.58 2.80 11.36
CA ILE A 104 4.14 2.94 11.10
C ILE A 104 3.50 3.70 12.26
N SER A 105 3.01 4.91 11.98
CA SER A 105 2.39 5.79 12.98
C SER A 105 0.86 5.81 12.82
N ARG A 106 0.14 5.27 13.80
CA ARG A 106 -1.34 5.32 13.85
C ARG A 106 -1.85 6.75 13.95
N SER A 107 -1.15 7.61 14.68
CA SER A 107 -1.51 9.04 14.78
C SER A 107 -1.43 9.72 13.41
N ARG A 108 -0.45 9.36 12.58
CA ARG A 108 -0.32 9.85 11.20
C ARG A 108 -1.52 9.42 10.34
N VAL A 109 -1.96 8.17 10.45
CA VAL A 109 -3.19 7.70 9.76
C VAL A 109 -4.38 8.55 10.16
N GLY A 110 -4.58 8.77 11.46
CA GLY A 110 -5.68 9.58 11.99
C GLY A 110 -5.64 11.02 11.48
N GLN A 111 -4.48 11.66 11.50
CA GLN A 111 -4.27 13.02 10.99
C GLN A 111 -4.64 13.15 9.51
N ILE A 112 -4.19 12.21 8.68
CA ILE A 112 -4.47 12.26 7.24
C ILE A 112 -5.94 11.96 6.96
N ARG A 113 -6.57 11.01 7.65
CA ARG A 113 -8.01 10.73 7.51
C ARG A 113 -8.88 11.92 7.92
N ALA A 114 -8.45 12.70 8.92
CA ALA A 114 -9.13 13.94 9.29
C ALA A 114 -8.96 15.03 8.24
N LYS A 115 -7.76 15.16 7.66
CA LYS A 115 -7.45 16.16 6.63
C LYS A 115 -8.07 15.84 5.28
N VAL A 116 -8.09 14.57 4.90
CA VAL A 116 -8.60 14.06 3.60
C VAL A 116 -9.51 12.86 3.85
N PRO A 117 -10.78 13.09 4.21
CA PRO A 117 -11.68 12.01 4.66
C PRO A 117 -12.26 11.19 3.49
N THR A 118 -11.42 10.63 2.64
CA THR A 118 -11.80 9.89 1.43
C THR A 118 -12.75 8.73 1.72
N LEU A 119 -12.54 8.01 2.84
CA LEU A 119 -13.38 6.87 3.22
C LEU A 119 -14.81 7.27 3.62
N GLN A 120 -14.98 8.51 4.13
CA GLN A 120 -16.29 9.04 4.51
C GLN A 120 -17.06 9.61 3.29
N HIS A 121 -16.32 10.06 2.26
CA HIS A 121 -16.89 10.65 1.05
C HIS A 121 -17.22 9.63 -0.05
N LEU A 122 -17.14 8.34 0.26
CA LEU A 122 -17.51 7.28 -0.67
C LEU A 122 -18.98 7.39 -1.07
N ARG A 123 -19.26 7.14 -2.35
CA ARG A 123 -20.61 7.11 -2.91
C ARG A 123 -20.92 5.72 -3.51
N PRO A 124 -21.11 4.69 -2.66
CA PRO A 124 -21.29 3.32 -3.13
C PRO A 124 -22.43 3.16 -4.14
N SER A 125 -23.51 3.94 -4.00
CA SER A 125 -24.65 3.93 -4.91
C SER A 125 -24.33 4.28 -6.36
N LEU A 126 -23.18 4.90 -6.63
CA LEU A 126 -22.78 5.26 -7.99
C LEU A 126 -22.02 4.14 -8.72
N TYR A 127 -21.49 3.15 -8.02
CA TYR A 127 -20.62 2.11 -8.58
C TYR A 127 -20.83 0.70 -8.00
N GLN A 128 -21.74 0.53 -7.07
CA GLN A 128 -22.23 -0.78 -6.63
C GLN A 128 -23.62 -1.00 -7.26
N LYS A 129 -23.69 -1.93 -8.21
CA LYS A 129 -24.95 -2.44 -8.75
C LYS A 129 -25.38 -3.69 -8.01
#